data_5e8b6a7b396fb82f8461c88de6d8bdc2
#
_entry.id   5e8b6a7b396fb82f8461c88de6d8bdc2
#
_cell.length_a   1.000
_cell.length_b   1.000
_cell.length_c   1.000
_cell.angle_alpha   90.00
_cell.angle_beta   90.00
_cell.angle_gamma   90.00
#
_symmetry.space_group_name_H-M   'P 1'
#
loop_
_entity.id
_entity.type
_entity.pdbx_description
1 polymer ?
#
loop_
_entity_poly.entity_id
_entity_poly.type
_entity_poly.pdbx_seq_one_letter_code
_entity_poly.pdbx_strand_id
1 'polypeptide(L)'
;MSVWNAVHLSRRFAALPQAFYTPVHPQPLQNVRWGMWNTRLARQFGLPEAPNDELLLSLSGQQLPADFSPVAMKYAGHQFGVYNPELGDGRGLLLAEMATKQGEVFDIHLKGAGLTPYSRMGDGRAVLRSSIREYLCSEAMAGLGIATTRALALMSSETPVYREREERGALLVRLAHTHVRFGHFEHFFYTDQHANLKLLADKVIEWHFPDCVQTSKPYAAWFSQVVERTALMIAQWQAYGFNHGVMNTDNMSILGETFDYGPFAFLDDYDPNFICNHSDYQGRYAFDQQPRIGLWNLSALAHALSPLIDKDDLEAALGSYSERLNLHFSRLMRAKLGLATQQEGDGELFADFFALLANNHTDYTSFLRELSCLDRQGNEAVIDLVLDREAAKTWLTRYLERAARELGQEGRPISSSERCQAMRQVNPKYILRNYLAQQAIEFAERGDFEEMQRLATVLTSPYAEHPEFERYAKLPPEWGKKLEISCSS
;
A
#
# COMPACT_ATOMS: atom_id res chain seq x y z
N MET A 1 35.54 6.15 -4.57
CA MET A 1 34.74 6.84 -3.52
C MET A 1 33.52 5.98 -3.25
N SER A 2 33.13 5.85 -2.00
CA SER A 2 31.93 5.09 -1.62
C SER A 2 30.69 5.71 -2.26
N VAL A 3 29.75 4.84 -2.73
CA VAL A 3 28.45 5.31 -3.25
C VAL A 3 27.66 6.09 -2.20
N TRP A 4 27.84 5.77 -0.93
CA TRP A 4 27.16 6.41 0.19
C TRP A 4 27.64 7.83 0.46
N ASN A 5 28.83 8.22 -0.02
CA ASN A 5 29.32 9.60 0.10
C ASN A 5 28.52 10.60 -0.75
N ALA A 6 27.78 10.12 -1.75
CA ALA A 6 26.94 10.95 -2.61
C ALA A 6 25.49 11.06 -2.09
N VAL A 7 25.14 10.32 -1.04
CA VAL A 7 23.79 10.23 -0.46
C VAL A 7 23.79 10.97 0.88
N HIS A 8 22.78 11.82 1.09
CA HIS A 8 22.61 12.47 2.38
C HIS A 8 21.91 11.50 3.35
N LEU A 9 22.69 10.94 4.29
CA LEU A 9 22.20 10.00 5.31
C LEU A 9 21.93 10.72 6.63
N SER A 10 20.93 10.24 7.36
CA SER A 10 20.60 10.68 8.73
C SER A 10 20.18 9.51 9.62
N ARG A 11 19.97 9.77 10.92
CA ARG A 11 19.62 8.78 11.93
C ARG A 11 18.61 9.36 12.91
N ARG A 12 17.56 10.03 12.40
CA ARG A 12 16.60 10.77 13.23
C ARG A 12 15.89 9.86 14.22
N PHE A 13 15.40 8.70 13.74
CA PHE A 13 14.73 7.73 14.61
C PHE A 13 15.72 7.06 15.58
N ALA A 14 16.90 6.65 15.13
CA ALA A 14 17.92 6.04 15.96
C ALA A 14 18.59 7.03 16.95
N ALA A 15 18.33 8.34 16.82
CA ALA A 15 18.71 9.34 17.81
C ALA A 15 17.70 9.49 18.97
N LEU A 16 16.55 8.84 18.89
CA LEU A 16 15.58 8.79 19.99
C LEU A 16 16.13 7.93 21.15
N PRO A 17 15.54 8.03 22.36
CA PRO A 17 15.90 7.15 23.46
C PRO A 17 15.73 5.66 23.13
N GLN A 18 16.51 4.79 23.78
CA GLN A 18 16.45 3.32 23.58
C GLN A 18 15.10 2.68 23.92
N ALA A 19 14.17 3.42 24.56
CA ALA A 19 12.79 2.97 24.73
C ALA A 19 12.06 2.72 23.42
N PHE A 20 12.51 3.33 22.30
CA PHE A 20 11.86 3.28 20.98
C PHE A 20 12.33 2.12 20.11
N TYR A 21 13.50 1.56 20.40
CA TYR A 21 14.12 0.54 19.56
C TYR A 21 15.15 -0.29 20.34
N THR A 22 15.62 -1.36 19.71
CA THR A 22 16.81 -2.09 20.12
C THR A 22 17.83 -2.06 18.99
N PRO A 23 19.11 -1.67 19.26
CA PRO A 23 20.18 -1.83 18.27
C PRO A 23 20.39 -3.31 17.94
N VAL A 24 20.36 -3.66 16.67
CA VAL A 24 20.53 -5.05 16.18
C VAL A 24 21.33 -5.03 14.90
N HIS A 25 22.36 -5.86 14.80
CA HIS A 25 23.07 -6.06 13.55
C HIS A 25 22.33 -7.05 12.65
N PRO A 26 22.23 -6.78 11.34
CA PRO A 26 21.70 -7.76 10.39
C PRO A 26 22.48 -9.09 10.45
N GLN A 27 21.77 -10.18 10.30
CA GLN A 27 22.37 -11.51 10.14
C GLN A 27 22.43 -11.84 8.65
N PRO A 28 23.61 -11.85 8.02
CA PRO A 28 23.74 -12.08 6.59
C PRO A 28 23.13 -13.39 6.12
N LEU A 29 22.63 -13.39 4.88
CA LEU A 29 22.21 -14.58 4.17
C LEU A 29 23.36 -15.12 3.29
N GLN A 30 23.29 -16.41 2.90
CA GLN A 30 24.30 -17.07 2.08
C GLN A 30 24.08 -16.74 0.59
N ASN A 31 25.18 -16.45 -0.12
CA ASN A 31 25.18 -16.25 -1.57
C ASN A 31 24.11 -15.28 -2.07
N VAL A 32 24.04 -14.11 -1.42
CA VAL A 32 23.07 -13.05 -1.77
C VAL A 32 23.37 -12.53 -3.17
N ARG A 33 22.32 -12.38 -3.96
CA ARG A 33 22.36 -11.86 -5.35
C ARG A 33 21.23 -10.89 -5.59
N TRP A 34 21.42 -9.92 -6.49
CA TRP A 34 20.37 -9.06 -6.95
C TRP A 34 19.26 -9.84 -7.65
N GLY A 35 18.01 -9.64 -7.23
CA GLY A 35 16.81 -10.03 -7.95
C GLY A 35 16.22 -8.84 -8.69
N MET A 36 16.02 -7.72 -7.98
CA MET A 36 15.50 -6.48 -8.55
C MET A 36 16.24 -5.27 -8.00
N TRP A 37 16.41 -4.26 -8.88
CA TRP A 37 16.88 -2.94 -8.51
C TRP A 37 15.97 -1.88 -9.13
N ASN A 38 15.42 -0.99 -8.31
CA ASN A 38 14.53 0.07 -8.75
C ASN A 38 15.33 1.30 -9.20
N THR A 39 15.80 1.31 -10.43
CA THR A 39 16.61 2.38 -11.01
C THR A 39 15.91 3.74 -10.92
N ARG A 40 14.58 3.78 -11.16
CA ARG A 40 13.82 5.03 -11.12
C ARG A 40 13.82 5.63 -9.71
N LEU A 41 13.64 4.78 -8.70
CA LEU A 41 13.66 5.19 -7.30
C LEU A 41 15.07 5.55 -6.85
N ALA A 42 16.08 4.75 -7.21
CA ALA A 42 17.49 4.98 -6.90
C ALA A 42 18.00 6.37 -7.35
N ARG A 43 17.59 6.80 -8.56
CA ARG A 43 17.93 8.14 -9.10
C ARG A 43 17.46 9.29 -8.23
N GLN A 44 16.34 9.16 -7.52
CA GLN A 44 15.80 10.22 -6.66
C GLN A 44 16.74 10.52 -5.50
N PHE A 45 17.46 9.50 -5.04
CA PHE A 45 18.42 9.57 -3.92
C PHE A 45 19.87 9.76 -4.35
N GLY A 46 20.13 9.84 -5.65
CA GLY A 46 21.51 9.95 -6.16
C GLY A 46 22.28 8.62 -6.15
N LEU A 47 21.59 7.50 -5.96
CA LEU A 47 22.18 6.17 -6.09
C LEU A 47 22.43 5.80 -7.55
N PRO A 48 23.37 4.87 -7.86
CA PRO A 48 23.66 4.42 -9.22
C PRO A 48 22.45 3.82 -9.93
N GLU A 49 22.40 3.97 -11.24
CA GLU A 49 21.35 3.36 -12.08
C GLU A 49 21.44 1.85 -12.11
N ALA A 50 22.64 1.30 -12.09
CA ALA A 50 22.88 -0.14 -11.94
C ALA A 50 23.49 -0.41 -10.56
N PRO A 51 23.01 -1.42 -9.84
CA PRO A 51 23.56 -1.77 -8.52
C PRO A 51 24.95 -2.39 -8.68
N ASN A 52 25.81 -2.18 -7.68
CA ASN A 52 27.16 -2.70 -7.61
C ASN A 52 27.39 -3.54 -6.34
N ASP A 53 28.58 -4.12 -6.20
CA ASP A 53 28.94 -4.97 -5.05
C ASP A 53 28.92 -4.19 -3.73
N GLU A 54 29.30 -2.94 -3.70
CA GLU A 54 29.24 -2.11 -2.50
C GLU A 54 27.82 -1.95 -1.98
N LEU A 55 26.87 -1.68 -2.87
CA LEU A 55 25.44 -1.62 -2.54
C LEU A 55 24.91 -2.99 -2.09
N LEU A 56 25.35 -4.07 -2.77
CA LEU A 56 24.97 -5.42 -2.35
C LEU A 56 25.41 -5.72 -0.92
N LEU A 57 26.67 -5.47 -0.61
CA LEU A 57 27.24 -5.72 0.72
C LEU A 57 26.57 -4.84 1.79
N SER A 58 26.33 -3.57 1.48
CA SER A 58 25.72 -2.62 2.41
C SER A 58 24.25 -2.95 2.70
N LEU A 59 23.45 -3.11 1.65
CA LEU A 59 22.01 -3.32 1.75
C LEU A 59 21.62 -4.74 2.15
N SER A 60 22.52 -5.73 1.99
CA SER A 60 22.33 -7.08 2.55
C SER A 60 22.74 -7.19 4.01
N GLY A 61 23.35 -6.14 4.58
CA GLY A 61 23.85 -6.15 5.96
C GLY A 61 25.18 -6.89 6.15
N GLN A 62 25.86 -7.29 5.07
CA GLN A 62 27.15 -7.96 5.16
C GLN A 62 28.27 -7.01 5.54
N GLN A 63 28.22 -5.78 5.03
CA GLN A 63 29.20 -4.74 5.34
C GLN A 63 28.49 -3.38 5.43
N LEU A 64 28.14 -2.98 6.65
CA LEU A 64 27.41 -1.74 6.87
C LEU A 64 28.32 -0.52 6.71
N PRO A 65 27.87 0.54 6.03
CA PRO A 65 28.50 1.85 6.05
C PRO A 65 28.57 2.41 7.48
N ALA A 66 29.57 3.22 7.77
CA ALA A 66 29.77 3.83 9.10
C ALA A 66 28.58 4.70 9.55
N ASP A 67 27.84 5.24 8.57
CA ASP A 67 26.66 6.08 8.81
C ASP A 67 25.36 5.28 9.00
N PHE A 68 25.36 3.97 8.87
CA PHE A 68 24.22 3.14 9.20
C PHE A 68 24.21 2.83 10.71
N SER A 69 23.01 2.88 11.30
CA SER A 69 22.77 2.53 12.71
C SER A 69 21.55 1.61 12.78
N PRO A 70 21.71 0.32 12.46
CA PRO A 70 20.58 -0.59 12.37
C PRO A 70 19.87 -0.75 13.71
N VAL A 71 18.56 -0.55 13.70
CA VAL A 71 17.69 -0.70 14.87
C VAL A 71 16.43 -1.48 14.52
N ALA A 72 15.99 -2.34 15.43
CA ALA A 72 14.66 -2.93 15.41
C ALA A 72 13.72 -2.00 16.19
N MET A 73 12.70 -1.48 15.52
CA MET A 73 11.71 -0.57 16.12
C MET A 73 10.80 -1.34 17.07
N LYS A 74 10.40 -0.67 18.16
CA LYS A 74 9.57 -1.25 19.20
C LYS A 74 8.15 -0.69 19.13
N TYR A 75 7.19 -1.56 18.98
CA TYR A 75 5.76 -1.22 18.96
C TYR A 75 4.90 -2.38 19.48
N ALA A 76 3.65 -2.11 19.74
CA ALA A 76 2.60 -3.07 20.05
C ALA A 76 1.52 -2.99 18.98
N GLY A 77 0.31 -3.48 19.25
CA GLY A 77 -0.83 -3.24 18.37
C GLY A 77 -1.97 -4.20 18.62
N HIS A 78 -3.11 -3.88 18.02
CA HIS A 78 -4.27 -4.77 18.00
C HIS A 78 -4.24 -5.61 16.72
N GLN A 79 -4.16 -6.92 16.89
CA GLN A 79 -4.23 -7.91 15.80
C GLN A 79 -5.57 -8.63 15.88
N PHE A 80 -6.36 -8.61 14.81
CA PHE A 80 -7.74 -9.12 14.80
C PHE A 80 -8.62 -8.55 15.95
N GLY A 81 -8.33 -7.30 16.36
CA GLY A 81 -9.04 -6.61 17.44
C GLY A 81 -8.57 -6.94 18.85
N VAL A 82 -7.56 -7.79 19.02
CA VAL A 82 -6.96 -8.15 20.31
C VAL A 82 -5.61 -7.47 20.47
N TYR A 83 -5.41 -6.78 21.59
CA TYR A 83 -4.13 -6.12 21.89
C TYR A 83 -3.01 -7.14 22.12
N ASN A 84 -1.90 -6.94 21.42
CA ASN A 84 -0.69 -7.72 21.57
C ASN A 84 0.47 -6.78 21.98
N PRO A 85 0.97 -6.88 23.21
CA PRO A 85 2.04 -6.02 23.72
C PRO A 85 3.44 -6.37 23.16
N GLU A 86 3.61 -7.58 22.64
CA GLU A 86 4.89 -8.13 22.22
C GLU A 86 5.03 -8.16 20.69
N LEU A 87 5.03 -6.98 20.10
CA LEU A 87 5.31 -6.79 18.68
C LEU A 87 6.61 -6.00 18.52
N GLY A 88 6.86 -5.51 17.33
CA GLY A 88 8.05 -4.78 16.95
C GLY A 88 8.60 -5.35 15.64
N ASP A 89 9.74 -4.82 15.18
CA ASP A 89 10.40 -5.30 13.97
C ASP A 89 10.98 -6.70 14.17
N GLY A 90 10.13 -7.73 14.08
CA GLY A 90 10.51 -9.13 14.34
C GLY A 90 11.37 -9.75 13.22
N ARG A 91 11.44 -9.12 12.05
CA ARG A 91 12.24 -9.59 10.90
C ARG A 91 12.75 -8.43 10.04
N GLY A 92 12.75 -7.23 10.56
CA GLY A 92 13.15 -6.04 9.84
C GLY A 92 14.04 -5.13 10.68
N LEU A 93 14.82 -4.28 10.01
CA LEU A 93 15.69 -3.31 10.66
C LEU A 93 15.63 -1.98 9.91
N LEU A 94 15.41 -0.89 10.62
CA LEU A 94 15.70 0.45 10.11
C LEU A 94 17.21 0.61 10.10
N LEU A 95 17.81 0.74 8.91
CA LEU A 95 19.27 0.83 8.73
C LEU A 95 19.78 2.26 8.89
N ALA A 96 19.09 3.20 8.28
CA ALA A 96 19.36 4.63 8.25
C ALA A 96 18.16 5.35 7.62
N GLU A 97 18.24 6.66 7.53
CA GLU A 97 17.36 7.46 6.68
C GLU A 97 18.21 8.13 5.59
N MET A 98 17.62 8.33 4.41
CA MET A 98 18.26 9.05 3.32
C MET A 98 17.34 10.11 2.71
N ALA A 99 17.95 11.23 2.28
CA ALA A 99 17.20 12.31 1.67
C ALA A 99 17.24 12.24 0.15
N THR A 100 16.13 12.60 -0.50
CA THR A 100 16.10 12.87 -1.93
C THR A 100 16.87 14.15 -2.26
N LYS A 101 17.12 14.40 -3.55
CA LYS A 101 17.72 15.67 -4.03
C LYS A 101 16.86 16.90 -3.69
N GLN A 102 15.57 16.72 -3.42
CA GLN A 102 14.62 17.76 -3.00
C GLN A 102 14.57 17.93 -1.47
N GLY A 103 15.25 17.09 -0.72
CA GLY A 103 15.31 17.14 0.75
C GLY A 103 14.24 16.33 1.47
N GLU A 104 13.40 15.58 0.75
CA GLU A 104 12.46 14.63 1.36
C GLU A 104 13.24 13.46 1.96
N VAL A 105 12.95 13.11 3.19
CA VAL A 105 13.68 12.06 3.93
C VAL A 105 12.86 10.78 4.00
N PHE A 106 13.53 9.67 3.71
CA PHE A 106 12.94 8.33 3.73
C PHE A 106 13.75 7.38 4.61
N ASP A 107 13.06 6.54 5.35
CA ASP A 107 13.61 5.40 6.05
C ASP A 107 14.15 4.36 5.06
N ILE A 108 15.34 3.81 5.32
CA ILE A 108 15.86 2.61 4.65
C ILE A 108 15.61 1.42 5.58
N HIS A 109 14.63 0.60 5.27
CA HIS A 109 14.24 -0.53 6.10
C HIS A 109 14.53 -1.86 5.39
N LEU A 110 15.31 -2.73 6.05
CA LEU A 110 15.72 -4.04 5.54
C LEU A 110 14.82 -5.13 6.13
N LYS A 111 13.95 -5.73 5.31
CA LYS A 111 13.11 -6.88 5.70
C LYS A 111 13.83 -8.19 5.42
N GLY A 112 13.77 -9.14 6.36
CA GLY A 112 14.43 -10.44 6.28
C GLY A 112 15.81 -10.45 6.95
N ALA A 113 16.14 -9.40 7.71
CA ALA A 113 17.46 -9.11 8.26
C ALA A 113 17.95 -10.09 9.35
N GLY A 114 17.14 -11.05 9.78
CA GLY A 114 17.44 -12.01 10.83
C GLY A 114 16.72 -11.73 12.14
N LEU A 115 17.09 -12.48 13.16
CA LEU A 115 16.47 -12.41 14.48
C LEU A 115 16.67 -11.04 15.15
N THR A 116 15.59 -10.57 15.76
CA THR A 116 15.57 -9.41 16.65
C THR A 116 14.95 -9.81 18.00
N PRO A 117 15.01 -8.98 19.03
CA PRO A 117 14.30 -9.25 20.28
C PRO A 117 12.77 -9.38 20.12
N TYR A 118 12.23 -8.96 18.98
CA TYR A 118 10.80 -8.95 18.68
C TYR A 118 10.38 -10.09 17.74
N SER A 119 11.27 -11.00 17.37
CA SER A 119 10.98 -12.12 16.46
C SER A 119 10.04 -13.16 17.06
N ARG A 120 9.84 -13.15 18.38
CA ARG A 120 9.00 -14.13 19.11
C ARG A 120 9.42 -15.56 18.76
N MET A 121 8.51 -16.35 18.17
CA MET A 121 8.80 -17.72 17.72
C MET A 121 9.31 -17.77 16.26
N GLY A 122 9.44 -16.62 15.58
CA GLY A 122 9.90 -16.54 14.20
C GLY A 122 11.43 -16.60 14.07
N ASP A 123 11.91 -16.86 12.88
CA ASP A 123 13.34 -16.94 12.52
C ASP A 123 13.94 -15.60 12.07
N GLY A 124 13.14 -14.54 12.01
CA GLY A 124 13.55 -13.23 11.54
C GLY A 124 13.81 -13.16 10.03
N ARG A 125 13.43 -14.17 9.27
CA ARG A 125 13.67 -14.24 7.82
C ARG A 125 12.45 -13.89 7.00
N ALA A 126 12.68 -13.40 5.79
CA ALA A 126 11.69 -13.30 4.74
C ALA A 126 12.00 -14.32 3.65
N VAL A 127 10.94 -14.82 2.99
CA VAL A 127 11.08 -15.75 1.87
C VAL A 127 10.97 -15.00 0.54
N LEU A 128 11.56 -15.58 -0.51
CA LEU A 128 11.60 -14.96 -1.84
C LEU A 128 10.18 -14.66 -2.35
N ARG A 129 9.26 -15.61 -2.23
CA ARG A 129 7.87 -15.49 -2.66
C ARG A 129 7.17 -14.26 -2.09
N SER A 130 7.16 -14.11 -0.76
CA SER A 130 6.49 -12.97 -0.11
C SER A 130 7.20 -11.65 -0.40
N SER A 131 8.53 -11.66 -0.56
CA SER A 131 9.31 -10.46 -0.89
C SER A 131 9.05 -9.98 -2.32
N ILE A 132 8.83 -10.89 -3.29
CA ILE A 132 8.40 -10.57 -4.66
C ILE A 132 7.02 -9.93 -4.64
N ARG A 133 6.06 -10.53 -3.92
CA ARG A 133 4.69 -10.00 -3.81
C ARG A 133 4.71 -8.58 -3.27
N GLU A 134 5.44 -8.35 -2.19
CA GLU A 134 5.54 -7.03 -1.58
C GLU A 134 6.25 -6.01 -2.48
N TYR A 135 7.35 -6.37 -3.13
CA TYR A 135 8.04 -5.50 -4.09
C TYR A 135 7.09 -5.06 -5.20
N LEU A 136 6.41 -6.00 -5.84
CA LEU A 136 5.50 -5.72 -6.95
C LEU A 136 4.29 -4.89 -6.50
N CYS A 137 3.73 -5.19 -5.32
CA CYS A 137 2.59 -4.44 -4.81
C CYS A 137 2.95 -3.01 -4.43
N SER A 138 4.07 -2.80 -3.75
CA SER A 138 4.56 -1.45 -3.42
C SER A 138 4.68 -0.57 -4.68
N GLU A 139 5.28 -1.10 -5.74
CA GLU A 139 5.47 -0.36 -6.98
C GLU A 139 4.17 -0.24 -7.81
N ALA A 140 3.27 -1.23 -7.74
CA ALA A 140 1.94 -1.14 -8.34
C ALA A 140 1.10 -0.04 -7.70
N MET A 141 1.07 0.02 -6.36
CA MET A 141 0.35 1.07 -5.62
C MET A 141 0.92 2.45 -5.93
N ALA A 142 2.25 2.59 -5.98
CA ALA A 142 2.90 3.83 -6.40
C ALA A 142 2.54 4.22 -7.84
N GLY A 143 2.48 3.25 -8.76
CA GLY A 143 2.04 3.46 -10.15
C GLY A 143 0.60 3.93 -10.25
N LEU A 144 -0.28 3.45 -9.36
CA LEU A 144 -1.68 3.89 -9.26
C LEU A 144 -1.83 5.27 -8.61
N GLY A 145 -0.76 5.84 -8.03
CA GLY A 145 -0.81 7.12 -7.31
C GLY A 145 -1.35 6.99 -5.88
N ILE A 146 -1.30 5.78 -5.31
CA ILE A 146 -1.69 5.52 -3.91
C ILE A 146 -0.45 5.63 -3.02
N ALA A 147 -0.55 6.37 -1.92
CA ALA A 147 0.54 6.51 -0.96
C ALA A 147 0.95 5.15 -0.38
N THR A 148 2.22 4.82 -0.48
CA THR A 148 2.73 3.48 -0.15
C THR A 148 4.22 3.51 0.17
N THR A 149 4.67 2.52 0.93
CA THR A 149 6.11 2.20 0.96
C THR A 149 6.59 1.85 -0.44
N ARG A 150 7.86 2.16 -0.73
CA ARG A 150 8.51 1.87 -2.01
C ARG A 150 9.50 0.72 -1.84
N ALA A 151 9.72 -0.02 -2.90
CA ALA A 151 10.69 -1.10 -2.93
C ALA A 151 11.92 -0.68 -3.74
N LEU A 152 13.06 -0.46 -3.06
CA LEU A 152 14.32 -0.09 -3.72
C LEU A 152 15.00 -1.29 -4.35
N ALA A 153 15.08 -2.39 -3.59
CA ALA A 153 15.78 -3.59 -4.04
C ALA A 153 15.17 -4.87 -3.45
N LEU A 154 15.23 -5.93 -4.25
CA LEU A 154 15.01 -7.29 -3.82
C LEU A 154 16.29 -8.08 -4.04
N MET A 155 16.73 -8.81 -3.02
CA MET A 155 17.87 -9.71 -3.11
C MET A 155 17.43 -11.13 -2.75
N SER A 156 17.81 -12.10 -3.58
CA SER A 156 17.62 -13.54 -3.34
C SER A 156 18.85 -14.14 -2.69
N SER A 157 18.71 -15.28 -2.03
CA SER A 157 19.81 -16.00 -1.41
C SER A 157 19.67 -17.54 -1.56
N GLU A 158 20.67 -18.25 -1.15
CA GLU A 158 20.65 -19.72 -1.05
C GLU A 158 20.36 -20.20 0.38
N THR A 159 20.09 -19.28 1.30
CA THR A 159 19.75 -19.62 2.69
C THR A 159 18.37 -20.30 2.71
N PRO A 160 18.25 -21.55 3.20
CA PRO A 160 16.95 -22.20 3.34
C PRO A 160 16.15 -21.53 4.48
N VAL A 161 14.88 -21.37 4.26
CA VAL A 161 13.91 -20.85 5.23
C VAL A 161 12.73 -21.80 5.27
N TYR A 162 12.42 -22.32 6.45
CA TYR A 162 11.35 -23.30 6.61
C TYR A 162 10.03 -22.59 6.93
N ARG A 163 9.02 -22.84 6.09
CA ARG A 163 7.61 -22.43 6.27
C ARG A 163 6.75 -23.67 6.17
N GLU A 164 5.72 -23.69 5.34
CA GLU A 164 4.97 -24.90 5.00
C GLU A 164 5.83 -25.89 4.19
N ARG A 165 6.80 -25.35 3.48
CA ARG A 165 7.86 -26.06 2.76
C ARG A 165 9.19 -25.34 2.96
N GLU A 166 10.28 -25.94 2.50
CA GLU A 166 11.56 -25.26 2.38
C GLU A 166 11.49 -24.24 1.24
N GLU A 167 11.85 -23.00 1.55
CA GLU A 167 11.87 -21.88 0.61
C GLU A 167 13.21 -21.15 0.67
N ARG A 168 13.49 -20.30 -0.30
CA ARG A 168 14.70 -19.48 -0.31
C ARG A 168 14.49 -18.23 0.51
N GLY A 169 15.47 -17.89 1.35
CA GLY A 169 15.53 -16.62 2.05
C GLY A 169 15.79 -15.47 1.09
N ALA A 170 15.20 -14.31 1.39
CA ALA A 170 15.35 -13.10 0.61
C ALA A 170 15.43 -11.87 1.52
N LEU A 171 15.92 -10.77 0.96
CA LEU A 171 15.96 -9.45 1.58
C LEU A 171 15.20 -8.47 0.71
N LEU A 172 14.37 -7.65 1.33
CA LEU A 172 13.67 -6.55 0.68
C LEU A 172 14.08 -5.23 1.32
N VAL A 173 14.61 -4.31 0.51
CA VAL A 173 14.91 -2.94 0.93
C VAL A 173 13.71 -2.07 0.65
N ARG A 174 13.04 -1.66 1.72
CA ARG A 174 11.88 -0.77 1.70
C ARG A 174 12.30 0.67 1.92
N LEU A 175 11.64 1.59 1.27
CA LEU A 175 11.72 3.02 1.55
C LEU A 175 10.34 3.54 1.92
N ALA A 176 10.24 4.32 2.98
CA ALA A 176 9.02 4.99 3.40
C ALA A 176 9.39 6.35 4.00
N HIS A 177 8.48 7.32 3.97
CA HIS A 177 8.73 8.58 4.68
C HIS A 177 8.90 8.35 6.19
N THR A 178 8.24 7.33 6.73
CA THR A 178 8.50 6.77 8.05
C THR A 178 7.87 5.38 8.20
N HIS A 179 8.47 4.54 9.05
CA HIS A 179 7.86 3.28 9.51
C HIS A 179 7.15 3.44 10.87
N VAL A 180 6.94 4.66 11.34
CA VAL A 180 6.11 4.91 12.54
C VAL A 180 4.66 4.55 12.22
N ARG A 181 4.08 3.69 13.04
CA ARG A 181 2.74 3.12 12.92
C ARG A 181 1.91 3.39 14.16
N PHE A 182 0.59 3.20 14.09
CA PHE A 182 -0.28 3.40 15.25
C PHE A 182 0.18 2.62 16.47
N GLY A 183 0.67 1.41 16.27
CA GLY A 183 1.19 0.54 17.32
C GLY A 183 2.36 1.10 18.14
N HIS A 184 3.13 2.07 17.64
CA HIS A 184 4.15 2.76 18.45
C HIS A 184 3.51 3.58 19.58
N PHE A 185 2.41 4.28 19.28
CA PHE A 185 1.68 5.09 20.25
C PHE A 185 0.95 4.19 21.24
N GLU A 186 0.34 3.10 20.79
CA GLU A 186 -0.30 2.09 21.64
C GLU A 186 0.71 1.49 22.63
N HIS A 187 1.93 1.17 22.17
CA HIS A 187 2.97 0.63 23.04
C HIS A 187 3.27 1.55 24.22
N PHE A 188 3.54 2.83 23.95
CA PHE A 188 3.88 3.77 25.02
C PHE A 188 2.70 4.10 25.93
N PHE A 189 1.48 4.11 25.40
CA PHE A 189 0.27 4.30 26.19
C PHE A 189 0.04 3.15 27.16
N TYR A 190 -0.01 1.91 26.65
CA TYR A 190 -0.31 0.73 27.47
C TYR A 190 0.83 0.30 28.41
N THR A 191 2.01 0.88 28.27
CA THR A 191 3.14 0.69 29.20
C THR A 191 3.37 1.87 30.11
N ASP A 192 2.40 2.81 30.22
CA ASP A 192 2.45 4.03 31.06
C ASP A 192 3.66 4.94 30.77
N GLN A 193 4.22 4.87 29.56
CA GLN A 193 5.37 5.67 29.14
C GLN A 193 4.93 6.99 28.48
N HIS A 194 4.08 7.77 29.13
CA HIS A 194 3.46 8.96 28.55
C HIS A 194 4.47 10.04 28.11
N ALA A 195 5.63 10.12 28.76
CA ALA A 195 6.71 11.03 28.33
C ALA A 195 7.29 10.62 26.97
N ASN A 196 7.45 9.32 26.72
CA ASN A 196 7.90 8.79 25.41
C ASN A 196 6.81 8.91 24.36
N LEU A 197 5.55 8.69 24.74
CA LEU A 197 4.38 8.94 23.87
C LEU A 197 4.39 10.39 23.35
N LYS A 198 4.57 11.35 24.27
CA LYS A 198 4.65 12.77 23.93
C LYS A 198 5.86 13.07 23.03
N LEU A 199 7.02 12.55 23.38
CA LEU A 199 8.25 12.73 22.57
C LEU A 199 8.08 12.22 21.15
N LEU A 200 7.46 11.04 20.97
CA LEU A 200 7.17 10.50 19.64
C LEU A 200 6.22 11.40 18.87
N ALA A 201 5.13 11.84 19.49
CA ALA A 201 4.18 12.76 18.88
C ALA A 201 4.85 14.08 18.45
N ASP A 202 5.67 14.68 19.32
CA ASP A 202 6.42 15.89 19.01
C ASP A 202 7.31 15.70 17.79
N LYS A 203 8.04 14.58 17.72
CA LYS A 203 8.95 14.28 16.61
C LYS A 203 8.22 13.96 15.30
N VAL A 204 7.14 13.21 15.35
CA VAL A 204 6.31 12.95 14.16
C VAL A 204 5.72 14.24 13.62
N ILE A 205 5.24 15.14 14.49
CA ILE A 205 4.73 16.46 14.08
C ILE A 205 5.86 17.27 13.46
N GLU A 206 7.02 17.37 14.11
CA GLU A 206 8.19 18.10 13.61
C GLU A 206 8.64 17.60 12.22
N TRP A 207 8.68 16.28 12.03
CA TRP A 207 9.23 15.69 10.80
C TRP A 207 8.24 15.66 9.64
N HIS A 208 6.94 15.51 9.91
CA HIS A 208 5.96 15.17 8.86
C HIS A 208 4.70 16.03 8.84
N PHE A 209 4.49 16.85 9.88
CA PHE A 209 3.31 17.72 10.01
C PHE A 209 3.68 19.12 10.54
N PRO A 210 4.69 19.79 9.97
CA PRO A 210 5.24 21.02 10.52
C PRO A 210 4.19 22.14 10.63
N ASP A 211 3.18 22.16 9.78
CA ASP A 211 2.10 23.15 9.81
C ASP A 211 1.25 23.05 11.10
N CYS A 212 1.18 21.86 11.71
CA CYS A 212 0.44 21.67 12.96
C CYS A 212 1.08 22.40 14.13
N VAL A 213 2.40 22.62 14.12
CA VAL A 213 3.14 23.31 15.19
C VAL A 213 2.61 24.74 15.41
N GLN A 214 2.12 25.39 14.37
CA GLN A 214 1.65 26.78 14.40
C GLN A 214 0.19 26.90 14.88
N THR A 215 -0.50 25.78 15.13
CA THR A 215 -1.90 25.81 15.58
C THR A 215 -2.00 25.97 17.09
N SER A 216 -3.16 26.43 17.59
CA SER A 216 -3.42 26.55 19.03
C SER A 216 -3.49 25.20 19.76
N LYS A 217 -3.77 24.11 19.02
CA LYS A 217 -3.87 22.73 19.53
C LYS A 217 -3.09 21.77 18.59
N PRO A 218 -1.74 21.76 18.63
CA PRO A 218 -0.92 21.02 17.66
C PRO A 218 -1.25 19.52 17.55
N TYR A 219 -1.47 18.85 18.69
CA TYR A 219 -1.76 17.40 18.68
C TYR A 219 -3.14 17.09 18.10
N ALA A 220 -4.15 17.91 18.40
CA ALA A 220 -5.49 17.75 17.84
C ALA A 220 -5.50 18.00 16.33
N ALA A 221 -4.79 19.05 15.87
CA ALA A 221 -4.61 19.34 14.45
C ALA A 221 -3.89 18.20 13.72
N TRP A 222 -2.83 17.66 14.31
CA TRP A 222 -2.11 16.50 13.79
C TRP A 222 -3.01 15.27 13.71
N PHE A 223 -3.73 14.91 14.78
CA PHE A 223 -4.63 13.76 14.76
C PHE A 223 -5.72 13.91 13.69
N SER A 224 -6.28 15.10 13.52
CA SER A 224 -7.23 15.39 12.44
C SER A 224 -6.61 15.15 11.04
N GLN A 225 -5.32 15.46 10.83
CA GLN A 225 -4.64 15.13 9.58
C GLN A 225 -4.37 13.62 9.42
N VAL A 226 -4.10 12.90 10.51
CA VAL A 226 -3.99 11.43 10.47
C VAL A 226 -5.32 10.80 10.07
N VAL A 227 -6.44 11.28 10.61
CA VAL A 227 -7.80 10.86 10.21
C VAL A 227 -8.04 11.10 8.72
N GLU A 228 -7.69 12.30 8.22
CA GLU A 228 -7.83 12.68 6.81
C GLU A 228 -7.02 11.76 5.88
N ARG A 229 -5.73 11.55 6.19
CA ARG A 229 -4.85 10.69 5.38
C ARG A 229 -5.29 9.24 5.39
N THR A 230 -5.76 8.73 6.54
CA THR A 230 -6.32 7.38 6.65
C THR A 230 -7.61 7.24 5.83
N ALA A 231 -8.51 8.22 5.90
CA ALA A 231 -9.74 8.24 5.12
C ALA A 231 -9.45 8.23 3.61
N LEU A 232 -8.48 9.04 3.14
CA LEU A 232 -8.04 9.05 1.74
C LEU A 232 -7.46 7.69 1.32
N MET A 233 -6.58 7.11 2.12
CA MET A 233 -5.95 5.81 1.84
C MET A 233 -7.02 4.72 1.67
N ILE A 234 -7.96 4.62 2.62
CA ILE A 234 -9.04 3.61 2.55
C ILE A 234 -9.98 3.89 1.37
N ALA A 235 -10.32 5.15 1.07
CA ALA A 235 -11.11 5.50 -0.10
C ALA A 235 -10.42 5.09 -1.41
N GLN A 236 -9.11 5.24 -1.51
CA GLN A 236 -8.33 4.77 -2.65
C GLN A 236 -8.36 3.24 -2.74
N TRP A 237 -8.18 2.50 -1.63
CA TRP A 237 -8.28 1.04 -1.67
C TRP A 237 -9.64 0.58 -2.18
N GLN A 238 -10.73 1.17 -1.69
CA GLN A 238 -12.09 0.86 -2.16
C GLN A 238 -12.27 1.18 -3.65
N ALA A 239 -11.80 2.34 -4.10
CA ALA A 239 -11.97 2.78 -5.48
C ALA A 239 -11.10 2.01 -6.50
N TYR A 240 -10.00 1.39 -6.06
CA TYR A 240 -9.13 0.59 -6.92
C TYR A 240 -9.32 -0.92 -6.75
N GLY A 241 -10.28 -1.34 -5.93
CA GLY A 241 -10.55 -2.75 -5.67
C GLY A 241 -9.41 -3.45 -4.94
N PHE A 242 -8.67 -2.73 -4.07
CA PHE A 242 -7.57 -3.29 -3.30
C PHE A 242 -8.03 -3.75 -1.91
N ASN A 243 -7.78 -5.02 -1.59
CA ASN A 243 -7.96 -5.58 -0.26
C ASN A 243 -6.60 -5.83 0.40
N HIS A 244 -6.34 -5.15 1.52
CA HIS A 244 -5.09 -5.28 2.27
C HIS A 244 -5.00 -6.63 3.03
N GLY A 245 -6.11 -7.10 3.56
CA GLY A 245 -6.25 -8.41 4.22
C GLY A 245 -5.69 -8.52 5.64
N VAL A 246 -4.92 -7.54 6.13
CA VAL A 246 -4.36 -7.52 7.50
C VAL A 246 -4.32 -6.09 8.03
N MET A 247 -5.47 -5.53 8.37
CA MET A 247 -5.58 -4.17 8.89
C MET A 247 -5.45 -4.12 10.41
N ASN A 248 -4.37 -4.69 10.93
CA ASN A 248 -3.99 -4.53 12.33
C ASN A 248 -3.51 -3.09 12.59
N THR A 249 -3.51 -2.60 13.83
CA THR A 249 -2.98 -1.26 14.13
C THR A 249 -1.46 -1.16 13.97
N ASP A 250 -0.75 -2.27 14.05
CA ASP A 250 0.66 -2.38 13.71
C ASP A 250 0.93 -2.35 12.20
N ASN A 251 -0.11 -2.40 11.35
CA ASN A 251 -0.05 -2.23 9.91
C ASN A 251 -0.69 -0.91 9.42
N MET A 252 -0.88 0.06 10.33
CA MET A 252 -1.42 1.37 10.00
C MET A 252 -0.35 2.44 10.13
N SER A 253 0.04 3.02 9.00
CA SER A 253 1.00 4.13 8.95
C SER A 253 0.42 5.40 9.57
N ILE A 254 1.23 6.11 10.35
CA ILE A 254 0.86 7.44 10.88
C ILE A 254 0.73 8.50 9.76
N LEU A 255 1.24 8.22 8.57
CA LEU A 255 1.16 9.09 7.40
C LEU A 255 0.04 8.70 6.42
N GLY A 256 -0.67 7.58 6.65
CA GLY A 256 -1.62 7.05 5.68
C GLY A 256 -0.95 6.44 4.44
N GLU A 257 0.28 5.96 4.58
CA GLU A 257 0.95 5.16 3.55
C GLU A 257 0.57 3.68 3.71
N THR A 258 0.28 3.00 2.62
CA THR A 258 0.05 1.56 2.63
C THR A 258 1.38 0.83 2.82
N PHE A 259 1.49 -0.07 3.79
CA PHE A 259 2.68 -0.88 4.00
C PHE A 259 2.38 -2.26 4.62
N ASP A 260 3.42 -3.08 4.75
CA ASP A 260 3.36 -4.46 5.29
C ASP A 260 2.43 -5.35 4.46
N TYR A 261 2.70 -5.41 3.14
CA TYR A 261 1.97 -6.25 2.20
C TYR A 261 2.17 -7.74 2.51
N GLY A 262 1.14 -8.35 3.06
CA GLY A 262 1.02 -9.78 3.30
C GLY A 262 0.06 -10.44 2.31
N PRO A 263 -1.06 -11.00 2.77
CA PRO A 263 -2.06 -11.64 1.92
C PRO A 263 -3.02 -10.61 1.28
N PHE A 264 -2.47 -9.62 0.59
CA PHE A 264 -3.26 -8.63 -0.16
C PHE A 264 -3.79 -9.22 -1.47
N ALA A 265 -4.80 -8.58 -2.04
CA ALA A 265 -5.23 -8.81 -3.42
C ALA A 265 -5.86 -7.56 -4.04
N PHE A 266 -5.75 -7.41 -5.37
CA PHE A 266 -6.71 -6.65 -6.15
C PHE A 266 -7.86 -7.56 -6.53
N LEU A 267 -9.09 -7.06 -6.46
CA LEU A 267 -10.27 -7.81 -6.89
C LEU A 267 -10.14 -8.18 -8.38
N ASP A 268 -10.40 -9.43 -8.68
CA ASP A 268 -10.73 -9.88 -10.02
C ASP A 268 -12.22 -9.59 -10.23
N ASP A 269 -13.09 -10.56 -10.00
CA ASP A 269 -14.53 -10.32 -9.98
C ASP A 269 -14.90 -9.44 -8.78
N TYR A 270 -15.81 -8.48 -8.96
CA TYR A 270 -16.25 -7.64 -7.86
C TYR A 270 -17.08 -8.45 -6.86
N ASP A 271 -16.55 -8.60 -5.67
CA ASP A 271 -17.22 -9.21 -4.52
C ASP A 271 -16.99 -8.32 -3.28
N PRO A 272 -18.04 -7.68 -2.74
CA PRO A 272 -17.89 -6.87 -1.52
C PRO A 272 -17.44 -7.70 -0.30
N ASN A 273 -17.76 -9.00 -0.25
CA ASN A 273 -17.39 -9.88 0.85
C ASN A 273 -16.03 -10.59 0.66
N PHE A 274 -15.26 -10.18 -0.37
CA PHE A 274 -14.01 -10.83 -0.70
C PHE A 274 -13.01 -10.81 0.47
N ILE A 275 -12.47 -11.99 0.81
CA ILE A 275 -11.47 -12.19 1.84
C ILE A 275 -10.20 -12.69 1.17
N CYS A 276 -9.16 -11.85 1.10
CA CYS A 276 -7.89 -12.24 0.49
C CYS A 276 -6.97 -13.02 1.45
N ASN A 277 -7.21 -12.95 2.75
CA ASN A 277 -6.41 -13.59 3.78
C ASN A 277 -7.06 -14.90 4.22
N HIS A 278 -6.51 -16.03 3.83
CA HIS A 278 -7.02 -17.35 4.19
C HIS A 278 -7.09 -17.57 5.73
N SER A 279 -6.31 -16.84 6.53
CA SER A 279 -6.36 -16.90 7.99
C SER A 279 -7.49 -16.07 8.63
N ASP A 280 -8.18 -15.25 7.85
CA ASP A 280 -9.29 -14.40 8.30
C ASP A 280 -10.64 -15.11 8.15
N TYR A 281 -10.86 -16.17 8.92
CA TYR A 281 -12.06 -17.00 8.83
C TYR A 281 -13.37 -16.26 9.11
N GLN A 282 -13.31 -15.09 9.75
CA GLN A 282 -14.50 -14.31 10.12
C GLN A 282 -14.74 -13.12 9.17
N GLY A 283 -13.86 -12.92 8.21
CA GLY A 283 -13.95 -11.79 7.28
C GLY A 283 -13.81 -10.42 7.96
N ARG A 284 -13.07 -10.33 9.08
CA ARG A 284 -12.84 -9.06 9.77
C ARG A 284 -12.25 -8.02 8.82
N TYR A 285 -11.36 -8.45 7.93
CA TYR A 285 -10.66 -7.63 6.96
C TYR A 285 -11.16 -7.86 5.53
N ALA A 286 -12.42 -8.32 5.36
CA ALA A 286 -13.05 -8.39 4.06
C ALA A 286 -13.06 -7.02 3.36
N PHE A 287 -13.18 -7.01 2.04
CA PHE A 287 -13.05 -5.80 1.24
C PHE A 287 -14.01 -4.69 1.68
N ASP A 288 -15.29 -5.01 1.91
CA ASP A 288 -16.31 -4.05 2.37
C ASP A 288 -16.15 -3.63 3.84
N GLN A 289 -15.36 -4.39 4.64
CA GLN A 289 -15.11 -4.07 6.05
C GLN A 289 -13.98 -3.04 6.22
N GLN A 290 -13.15 -2.80 5.22
CA GLN A 290 -11.99 -1.91 5.33
C GLN A 290 -12.35 -0.50 5.83
N PRO A 291 -13.44 0.17 5.37
CA PRO A 291 -13.88 1.45 5.92
C PRO A 291 -14.15 1.41 7.43
N ARG A 292 -14.87 0.40 7.90
CA ARG A 292 -15.21 0.24 9.32
C ARG A 292 -13.97 -0.07 10.17
N ILE A 293 -13.06 -0.90 9.66
CA ILE A 293 -11.83 -1.23 10.35
C ILE A 293 -10.87 -0.03 10.39
N GLY A 294 -10.83 0.80 9.36
CA GLY A 294 -10.09 2.06 9.38
C GLY A 294 -10.52 2.97 10.53
N LEU A 295 -11.83 3.15 10.74
CA LEU A 295 -12.37 3.90 11.87
C LEU A 295 -12.03 3.24 13.21
N TRP A 296 -12.12 1.92 13.29
CA TRP A 296 -11.77 1.18 14.50
C TRP A 296 -10.30 1.39 14.88
N ASN A 297 -9.39 1.32 13.91
CA ASN A 297 -7.96 1.55 14.11
C ASN A 297 -7.66 2.99 14.54
N LEU A 298 -8.34 3.98 13.94
CA LEU A 298 -8.27 5.37 14.38
C LEU A 298 -8.78 5.56 15.81
N SER A 299 -9.82 4.82 16.21
CA SER A 299 -10.33 4.85 17.59
C SER A 299 -9.32 4.27 18.58
N ALA A 300 -8.59 3.21 18.21
CA ALA A 300 -7.50 2.64 19.01
C ALA A 300 -6.34 3.65 19.16
N LEU A 301 -5.96 4.34 18.08
CA LEU A 301 -4.97 5.41 18.12
C LEU A 301 -5.46 6.58 18.98
N ALA A 302 -6.70 7.03 18.83
CA ALA A 302 -7.29 8.10 19.64
C ALA A 302 -7.23 7.78 21.15
N HIS A 303 -7.54 6.53 21.52
CA HIS A 303 -7.42 6.07 22.89
C HIS A 303 -5.97 6.19 23.39
N ALA A 304 -5.00 5.79 22.59
CA ALA A 304 -3.58 5.91 22.92
C ALA A 304 -3.10 7.38 23.03
N LEU A 305 -3.75 8.30 22.32
CA LEU A 305 -3.42 9.73 22.32
C LEU A 305 -4.19 10.53 23.39
N SER A 306 -5.08 9.91 24.16
CA SER A 306 -5.88 10.57 25.20
C SER A 306 -5.07 11.33 26.27
N PRO A 307 -3.80 11.00 26.60
CA PRO A 307 -2.98 11.84 27.47
C PRO A 307 -2.51 13.17 26.85
N LEU A 308 -2.61 13.33 25.52
CA LEU A 308 -2.12 14.49 24.76
C LEU A 308 -3.22 15.35 24.16
N ILE A 309 -4.41 14.79 23.97
CA ILE A 309 -5.52 15.43 23.24
C ILE A 309 -6.80 15.31 24.06
N ASP A 310 -7.52 16.43 24.20
CA ASP A 310 -8.79 16.47 24.88
C ASP A 310 -9.83 15.56 24.20
N LYS A 311 -10.72 14.97 25.00
CA LYS A 311 -11.74 14.04 24.54
C LYS A 311 -12.60 14.62 23.42
N ASP A 312 -13.06 15.86 23.57
CA ASP A 312 -13.94 16.49 22.59
C ASP A 312 -13.25 16.66 21.22
N ASP A 313 -11.94 16.99 21.21
CA ASP A 313 -11.15 17.10 19.98
C ASP A 313 -10.94 15.73 19.31
N LEU A 314 -10.72 14.66 20.11
CA LEU A 314 -10.63 13.27 19.60
C LEU A 314 -11.95 12.82 18.98
N GLU A 315 -13.07 13.03 19.68
CA GLU A 315 -14.41 12.64 19.20
C GLU A 315 -14.80 13.43 17.94
N ALA A 316 -14.48 14.71 17.88
CA ALA A 316 -14.73 15.54 16.69
C ALA A 316 -13.94 15.06 15.48
N ALA A 317 -12.65 14.71 15.66
CA ALA A 317 -11.82 14.19 14.59
C ALA A 317 -12.34 12.82 14.09
N LEU A 318 -12.64 11.89 14.99
CA LEU A 318 -13.19 10.57 14.64
C LEU A 318 -14.57 10.69 13.96
N GLY A 319 -15.43 11.58 14.43
CA GLY A 319 -16.75 11.84 13.85
C GLY A 319 -16.69 12.32 12.41
N SER A 320 -15.60 12.99 12.02
CA SER A 320 -15.39 13.46 10.64
C SER A 320 -14.93 12.39 9.65
N TYR A 321 -14.49 11.21 10.12
CA TYR A 321 -13.88 10.19 9.28
C TYR A 321 -14.78 9.73 8.13
N SER A 322 -16.03 9.36 8.45
CA SER A 322 -16.96 8.81 7.45
C SER A 322 -17.30 9.83 6.37
N GLU A 323 -17.46 11.11 6.73
CA GLU A 323 -17.70 12.18 5.76
C GLU A 323 -16.50 12.35 4.82
N ARG A 324 -15.28 12.41 5.37
CA ARG A 324 -14.03 12.53 4.60
C ARG A 324 -13.83 11.34 3.66
N LEU A 325 -14.03 10.13 4.17
CA LEU A 325 -13.92 8.91 3.36
C LEU A 325 -14.92 8.92 2.19
N ASN A 326 -16.18 9.26 2.46
CA ASN A 326 -17.22 9.33 1.43
C ASN A 326 -16.93 10.42 0.40
N LEU A 327 -16.39 11.56 0.83
CA LEU A 327 -15.99 12.64 -0.07
C LEU A 327 -14.89 12.18 -1.03
N HIS A 328 -13.84 11.56 -0.50
CA HIS A 328 -12.73 11.03 -1.31
C HIS A 328 -13.20 9.92 -2.24
N PHE A 329 -13.96 8.94 -1.73
CA PHE A 329 -14.47 7.83 -2.51
C PHE A 329 -15.37 8.30 -3.65
N SER A 330 -16.34 9.18 -3.37
CA SER A 330 -17.24 9.71 -4.38
C SER A 330 -16.50 10.51 -5.46
N ARG A 331 -15.47 11.29 -5.07
CA ARG A 331 -14.61 12.00 -6.02
C ARG A 331 -13.86 11.02 -6.94
N LEU A 332 -13.28 9.98 -6.37
CA LEU A 332 -12.56 8.94 -7.13
C LEU A 332 -13.50 8.20 -8.08
N MET A 333 -14.70 7.81 -7.62
CA MET A 333 -15.67 7.11 -8.45
C MET A 333 -16.20 7.99 -9.57
N ARG A 334 -16.49 9.29 -9.31
CA ARG A 334 -16.84 10.21 -10.40
C ARG A 334 -15.74 10.29 -11.45
N ALA A 335 -14.49 10.43 -11.04
CA ALA A 335 -13.36 10.47 -11.99
C ALA A 335 -13.28 9.18 -12.82
N LYS A 336 -13.45 8.01 -12.18
CA LYS A 336 -13.45 6.70 -12.85
C LYS A 336 -14.61 6.52 -13.84
N LEU A 337 -15.74 7.14 -13.57
CA LEU A 337 -16.92 7.16 -14.46
C LEU A 337 -16.93 8.38 -15.40
N GLY A 338 -15.90 9.22 -15.41
CA GLY A 338 -15.80 10.39 -16.27
C GLY A 338 -16.85 11.47 -15.97
N LEU A 339 -17.28 11.58 -14.70
CA LEU A 339 -18.23 12.57 -14.23
C LEU A 339 -17.46 13.72 -13.56
N ALA A 340 -17.46 14.90 -14.16
CA ALA A 340 -16.69 16.06 -13.67
C ALA A 340 -17.39 16.75 -12.51
N THR A 341 -18.74 16.70 -12.46
CA THR A 341 -19.55 17.39 -11.44
C THR A 341 -20.26 16.40 -10.53
N GLN A 342 -20.61 16.85 -9.34
CA GLN A 342 -21.50 16.10 -8.45
C GLN A 342 -22.95 16.50 -8.74
N GLN A 343 -23.81 15.51 -8.93
CA GLN A 343 -25.24 15.74 -9.16
C GLN A 343 -26.09 14.83 -8.27
N GLU A 344 -27.34 15.24 -8.07
CA GLU A 344 -28.34 14.40 -7.41
C GLU A 344 -28.52 13.09 -8.20
N GLY A 345 -28.62 11.95 -7.50
CA GLY A 345 -28.71 10.62 -8.11
C GLY A 345 -27.36 9.93 -8.37
N ASP A 346 -26.20 10.61 -8.23
CA ASP A 346 -24.88 9.98 -8.41
C ASP A 346 -24.67 8.80 -7.44
N GLY A 347 -25.17 8.93 -6.20
CA GLY A 347 -25.07 7.85 -5.21
C GLY A 347 -25.85 6.59 -5.61
N GLU A 348 -27.04 6.74 -6.18
CA GLU A 348 -27.82 5.62 -6.71
C GLU A 348 -27.15 4.98 -7.92
N LEU A 349 -26.62 5.80 -8.83
CA LEU A 349 -25.88 5.30 -9.99
C LEU A 349 -24.66 4.46 -9.59
N PHE A 350 -23.95 4.88 -8.54
CA PHE A 350 -22.82 4.10 -8.00
C PHE A 350 -23.29 2.83 -7.31
N ALA A 351 -24.34 2.88 -6.51
CA ALA A 351 -24.92 1.70 -5.87
C ALA A 351 -25.35 0.66 -6.91
N ASP A 352 -26.05 1.08 -7.95
CA ASP A 352 -26.48 0.21 -9.04
C ASP A 352 -25.29 -0.34 -9.86
N PHE A 353 -24.21 0.45 -10.02
CA PHE A 353 -22.97 -0.01 -10.63
C PHE A 353 -22.37 -1.17 -9.85
N PHE A 354 -22.19 -1.02 -8.53
CA PHE A 354 -21.61 -2.05 -7.69
C PHE A 354 -22.52 -3.28 -7.61
N ALA A 355 -23.84 -3.09 -7.54
CA ALA A 355 -24.81 -4.19 -7.57
C ALA A 355 -24.75 -4.97 -8.89
N LEU A 356 -24.64 -4.26 -10.03
CA LEU A 356 -24.49 -4.88 -11.36
C LEU A 356 -23.27 -5.78 -11.39
N LEU A 357 -22.10 -5.29 -10.94
CA LEU A 357 -20.86 -6.06 -10.97
C LEU A 357 -20.92 -7.26 -10.02
N ALA A 358 -21.41 -7.07 -8.78
CA ALA A 358 -21.51 -8.14 -7.77
C ALA A 358 -22.44 -9.27 -8.22
N ASN A 359 -23.63 -8.93 -8.72
CA ASN A 359 -24.64 -9.92 -9.14
C ASN A 359 -24.21 -10.71 -10.38
N ASN A 360 -23.25 -10.21 -11.14
CA ASN A 360 -22.80 -10.82 -12.40
C ASN A 360 -21.37 -11.35 -12.34
N HIS A 361 -20.72 -11.30 -11.18
CA HIS A 361 -19.31 -11.68 -11.01
C HIS A 361 -18.41 -11.05 -12.08
N THR A 362 -18.62 -9.75 -12.31
CA THR A 362 -17.92 -9.01 -13.37
C THR A 362 -16.58 -8.51 -12.85
N ASP A 363 -15.54 -8.68 -13.66
CA ASP A 363 -14.19 -8.17 -13.34
C ASP A 363 -14.19 -6.65 -13.20
N TYR A 364 -13.81 -6.19 -12.01
CA TYR A 364 -13.92 -4.78 -11.62
C TYR A 364 -13.06 -3.85 -12.49
N THR A 365 -11.80 -4.20 -12.64
CA THR A 365 -10.82 -3.39 -13.38
C THR A 365 -11.11 -3.39 -14.87
N SER A 366 -11.41 -4.56 -15.43
CA SER A 366 -11.69 -4.71 -16.86
C SER A 366 -12.96 -3.96 -17.27
N PHE A 367 -14.02 -4.00 -16.45
CA PHE A 367 -15.24 -3.24 -16.72
C PHE A 367 -14.97 -1.73 -16.79
N LEU A 368 -14.27 -1.17 -15.80
CA LEU A 368 -13.95 0.26 -15.77
C LEU A 368 -13.01 0.67 -16.91
N ARG A 369 -12.06 -0.20 -17.27
CA ARG A 369 -11.17 0.06 -18.40
C ARG A 369 -11.93 0.03 -19.72
N GLU A 370 -12.81 -0.94 -19.93
CA GLU A 370 -13.64 -1.05 -21.13
C GLU A 370 -14.61 0.12 -21.24
N LEU A 371 -15.25 0.51 -20.13
CA LEU A 371 -16.10 1.71 -20.07
C LEU A 371 -15.34 2.98 -20.49
N SER A 372 -14.02 3.03 -20.25
CA SER A 372 -13.15 4.12 -20.67
C SER A 372 -12.81 4.08 -22.17
N CYS A 373 -13.24 3.05 -22.88
CA CYS A 373 -12.97 2.82 -24.30
C CYS A 373 -14.24 2.89 -25.17
N LEU A 374 -15.37 3.34 -24.63
CA LEU A 374 -16.65 3.47 -25.36
C LEU A 374 -16.53 4.28 -26.66
N ASP A 375 -15.63 5.26 -26.70
CA ASP A 375 -15.34 6.08 -27.89
C ASP A 375 -14.70 5.30 -29.03
N ARG A 376 -14.14 4.12 -28.77
CA ARG A 376 -13.40 3.28 -29.72
C ARG A 376 -14.07 1.94 -29.99
N GLN A 377 -14.64 1.32 -28.95
CA GLN A 377 -15.16 -0.05 -28.99
C GLN A 377 -16.69 -0.12 -28.99
N GLY A 378 -17.35 0.98 -28.61
CA GLY A 378 -18.81 1.07 -28.54
C GLY A 378 -19.39 0.39 -27.28
N ASN A 379 -20.72 0.43 -27.17
CA ASN A 379 -21.44 -0.01 -25.97
C ASN A 379 -21.42 -1.54 -25.79
N GLU A 380 -21.39 -2.30 -26.89
CA GLU A 380 -21.48 -3.78 -26.85
C GLU A 380 -20.28 -4.39 -26.10
N ALA A 381 -19.08 -3.81 -26.23
CA ALA A 381 -17.90 -4.32 -25.54
C ALA A 381 -18.05 -4.30 -24.00
N VAL A 382 -18.68 -3.25 -23.46
CA VAL A 382 -18.99 -3.17 -22.01
C VAL A 382 -20.08 -4.15 -21.61
N ILE A 383 -21.13 -4.26 -22.45
CA ILE A 383 -22.29 -5.14 -22.20
C ILE A 383 -21.84 -6.61 -22.21
N ASP A 384 -20.89 -6.97 -23.06
CA ASP A 384 -20.39 -8.34 -23.20
C ASP A 384 -19.58 -8.84 -21.99
N LEU A 385 -19.12 -7.92 -21.12
CA LEU A 385 -18.45 -8.27 -19.86
C LEU A 385 -19.41 -8.73 -18.76
N VAL A 386 -20.73 -8.52 -18.93
CA VAL A 386 -21.75 -8.75 -17.90
C VAL A 386 -22.65 -9.91 -18.33
N LEU A 387 -22.89 -10.86 -17.44
CA LEU A 387 -23.73 -12.02 -17.72
C LEU A 387 -25.19 -11.61 -18.03
N ASP A 388 -25.76 -10.73 -17.23
CA ASP A 388 -27.09 -10.14 -17.48
C ASP A 388 -26.95 -8.91 -18.40
N ARG A 389 -27.00 -9.16 -19.71
CA ARG A 389 -26.87 -8.12 -20.74
C ARG A 389 -27.96 -7.05 -20.65
N GLU A 390 -29.19 -7.38 -20.23
CA GLU A 390 -30.31 -6.41 -20.14
C GLU A 390 -30.09 -5.49 -18.92
N ALA A 391 -29.63 -6.01 -17.79
CA ALA A 391 -29.22 -5.20 -16.66
C ALA A 391 -28.06 -4.26 -17.02
N ALA A 392 -27.06 -4.76 -17.78
CA ALA A 392 -25.94 -3.96 -18.26
C ALA A 392 -26.40 -2.82 -19.18
N LYS A 393 -27.29 -3.08 -20.15
CA LYS A 393 -27.89 -2.05 -21.03
C LYS A 393 -28.66 -1.00 -20.24
N THR A 394 -29.46 -1.43 -19.27
CA THR A 394 -30.25 -0.55 -18.42
C THR A 394 -29.35 0.40 -17.63
N TRP A 395 -28.33 -0.13 -16.97
CA TRP A 395 -27.37 0.70 -16.24
C TRP A 395 -26.58 1.63 -17.17
N LEU A 396 -26.07 1.11 -18.29
CA LEU A 396 -25.29 1.89 -19.26
C LEU A 396 -26.11 3.04 -19.86
N THR A 397 -27.41 2.84 -20.12
CA THR A 397 -28.31 3.91 -20.60
C THR A 397 -28.41 5.04 -19.57
N ARG A 398 -28.67 4.72 -18.30
CA ARG A 398 -28.74 5.71 -17.22
C ARG A 398 -27.39 6.43 -17.02
N TYR A 399 -26.28 5.69 -17.10
CA TYR A 399 -24.94 6.26 -17.04
C TYR A 399 -24.68 7.26 -18.17
N LEU A 400 -25.02 6.91 -19.42
CA LEU A 400 -24.81 7.78 -20.57
C LEU A 400 -25.70 9.03 -20.50
N GLU A 401 -26.97 8.92 -20.06
CA GLU A 401 -27.85 10.05 -19.79
C GLU A 401 -27.29 10.98 -18.73
N ARG A 402 -26.73 10.42 -17.66
CA ARG A 402 -26.03 11.20 -16.61
C ARG A 402 -24.77 11.88 -17.14
N ALA A 403 -23.95 11.15 -17.88
CA ALA A 403 -22.71 11.65 -18.47
C ALA A 403 -22.93 12.76 -19.52
N ALA A 404 -24.07 12.73 -20.25
CA ALA A 404 -24.44 13.74 -21.21
C ALA A 404 -24.75 15.13 -20.59
N ARG A 405 -24.97 15.18 -19.27
CA ARG A 405 -25.19 16.45 -18.54
C ARG A 405 -23.90 17.13 -18.11
N GLU A 406 -22.73 16.48 -18.34
CA GLU A 406 -21.43 17.04 -17.96
C GLU A 406 -21.03 18.20 -18.88
N LEU A 407 -20.65 19.31 -18.25
CA LEU A 407 -20.16 20.49 -18.92
C LEU A 407 -18.68 20.68 -18.63
N GLY A 408 -17.90 20.90 -19.66
CA GLY A 408 -16.49 21.26 -19.55
C GLY A 408 -16.29 22.76 -19.28
N GLN A 409 -15.06 23.20 -19.41
CA GLN A 409 -14.73 24.61 -19.35
C GLN A 409 -15.55 25.38 -20.39
N GLU A 410 -15.97 26.61 -20.06
CA GLU A 410 -16.81 27.46 -20.92
C GLU A 410 -18.27 26.96 -21.12
N GLY A 411 -18.72 25.98 -20.31
CA GLY A 411 -20.11 25.50 -20.35
C GLY A 411 -20.48 24.66 -21.57
N ARG A 412 -19.51 24.20 -22.37
CA ARG A 412 -19.78 23.28 -23.48
C ARG A 412 -19.94 21.83 -23.00
N PRO A 413 -20.79 21.01 -23.64
CA PRO A 413 -20.86 19.59 -23.30
C PRO A 413 -19.49 18.88 -23.48
N ILE A 414 -19.15 17.99 -22.54
CA ILE A 414 -17.98 17.12 -22.65
C ILE A 414 -18.28 16.03 -23.67
N SER A 415 -17.48 15.92 -24.72
CA SER A 415 -17.62 14.86 -25.71
C SER A 415 -17.31 13.49 -25.15
N SER A 416 -17.84 12.43 -25.76
CA SER A 416 -17.52 11.04 -25.37
C SER A 416 -16.02 10.76 -25.44
N SER A 417 -15.32 11.27 -26.45
CA SER A 417 -13.87 11.08 -26.58
C SER A 417 -13.08 11.75 -25.46
N GLU A 418 -13.40 13.01 -25.11
CA GLU A 418 -12.76 13.71 -24.00
C GLU A 418 -12.99 12.99 -22.67
N ARG A 419 -14.23 12.57 -22.42
CA ARG A 419 -14.59 11.80 -21.23
C ARG A 419 -13.80 10.48 -21.15
N CYS A 420 -13.83 9.68 -22.21
CA CYS A 420 -13.10 8.41 -22.26
C CYS A 420 -11.58 8.60 -22.14
N GLN A 421 -11.03 9.67 -22.70
CA GLN A 421 -9.60 10.00 -22.53
C GLN A 421 -9.27 10.31 -21.06
N ALA A 422 -10.09 11.11 -20.38
CA ALA A 422 -9.92 11.40 -18.94
C ALA A 422 -10.04 10.11 -18.09
N MET A 423 -11.03 9.27 -18.39
CA MET A 423 -11.23 7.99 -17.70
C MET A 423 -10.04 7.05 -17.85
N ARG A 424 -9.41 6.97 -19.02
CA ARG A 424 -8.20 6.16 -19.23
C ARG A 424 -7.01 6.59 -18.39
N GLN A 425 -6.97 7.81 -17.87
CA GLN A 425 -5.91 8.28 -16.98
C GLN A 425 -6.13 7.88 -15.51
N VAL A 426 -7.31 7.41 -15.15
CA VAL A 426 -7.67 7.02 -13.77
C VAL A 426 -8.17 5.58 -13.64
N ASN A 427 -8.49 4.93 -14.76
CA ASN A 427 -8.83 3.51 -14.82
C ASN A 427 -7.63 2.73 -15.36
N PRO A 428 -6.92 1.99 -14.51
CA PRO A 428 -5.72 1.26 -14.93
C PRO A 428 -6.08 0.16 -15.94
N LYS A 429 -5.18 -0.07 -16.88
CA LYS A 429 -5.21 -1.25 -17.75
C LYS A 429 -4.56 -2.46 -17.06
N TYR A 430 -3.59 -2.19 -16.20
CA TYR A 430 -2.79 -3.22 -15.53
C TYR A 430 -2.91 -3.06 -14.01
N ILE A 431 -3.20 -4.18 -13.34
CA ILE A 431 -3.16 -4.31 -11.88
C ILE A 431 -2.36 -5.55 -11.51
N LEU A 432 -1.88 -5.60 -10.28
CA LEU A 432 -1.17 -6.79 -9.78
C LEU A 432 -2.16 -7.89 -9.41
N ARG A 433 -2.58 -8.69 -10.38
CA ARG A 433 -3.39 -9.88 -10.13
C ARG A 433 -2.56 -10.97 -9.47
N ASN A 434 -3.16 -11.73 -8.58
CA ASN A 434 -2.45 -12.79 -7.84
C ASN A 434 -1.78 -13.82 -8.74
N TYR A 435 -2.43 -14.22 -9.84
CA TYR A 435 -1.85 -15.21 -10.75
C TYR A 435 -0.61 -14.68 -11.48
N LEU A 436 -0.54 -13.36 -11.77
CA LEU A 436 0.64 -12.74 -12.38
C LEU A 436 1.82 -12.73 -11.38
N ALA A 437 1.55 -12.39 -10.13
CA ALA A 437 2.56 -12.48 -9.08
C ALA A 437 3.07 -13.91 -8.91
N GLN A 438 2.18 -14.91 -8.94
CA GLN A 438 2.54 -16.32 -8.84
C GLN A 438 3.43 -16.77 -10.00
N GLN A 439 3.12 -16.38 -11.24
CA GLN A 439 3.98 -16.66 -12.39
C GLN A 439 5.37 -16.04 -12.25
N ALA A 440 5.46 -14.79 -11.82
CA ALA A 440 6.75 -14.12 -11.57
C ALA A 440 7.56 -14.83 -10.48
N ILE A 441 6.89 -15.32 -9.43
CA ILE A 441 7.53 -16.12 -8.36
C ILE A 441 8.11 -17.43 -8.91
N GLU A 442 7.37 -18.17 -9.73
CA GLU A 442 7.81 -19.45 -10.30
C GLU A 442 9.06 -19.31 -11.18
N PHE A 443 9.18 -18.20 -11.93
CA PHE A 443 10.41 -17.90 -12.67
C PHE A 443 11.56 -17.51 -11.74
N ALA A 444 11.30 -16.65 -10.76
CA ALA A 444 12.33 -16.19 -9.82
C ALA A 444 12.89 -17.32 -8.93
N GLU A 445 12.06 -18.29 -8.54
CA GLU A 445 12.52 -19.50 -7.83
C GLU A 445 13.56 -20.31 -8.62
N ARG A 446 13.55 -20.20 -9.97
CA ARG A 446 14.56 -20.79 -10.85
C ARG A 446 15.75 -19.86 -11.13
N GLY A 447 15.74 -18.66 -10.55
CA GLY A 447 16.78 -17.64 -10.73
C GLY A 447 16.54 -16.69 -11.91
N ASP A 448 15.38 -16.75 -12.55
CA ASP A 448 14.99 -15.86 -13.64
C ASP A 448 14.04 -14.77 -13.14
N PHE A 449 14.52 -13.52 -13.11
CA PHE A 449 13.76 -12.36 -12.68
C PHE A 449 13.19 -11.53 -13.84
N GLU A 450 13.32 -11.97 -15.10
CA GLU A 450 12.85 -11.18 -16.25
C GLU A 450 11.32 -10.98 -16.22
N GLU A 451 10.56 -12.02 -15.84
CA GLU A 451 9.10 -11.90 -15.76
C GLU A 451 8.67 -10.88 -14.70
N MET A 452 9.37 -10.83 -13.57
CA MET A 452 9.15 -9.82 -12.54
C MET A 452 9.48 -8.41 -13.04
N GLN A 453 10.55 -8.25 -13.84
CA GLN A 453 10.93 -6.95 -14.42
C GLN A 453 9.87 -6.46 -15.42
N ARG A 454 9.39 -7.35 -16.30
CA ARG A 454 8.32 -7.04 -17.26
C ARG A 454 7.04 -6.62 -16.57
N LEU A 455 6.64 -7.36 -15.54
CA LEU A 455 5.45 -7.07 -14.76
C LEU A 455 5.60 -5.73 -14.01
N ALA A 456 6.75 -5.47 -13.37
CA ALA A 456 7.03 -4.20 -12.71
C ALA A 456 6.95 -3.01 -13.69
N THR A 457 7.36 -3.18 -14.95
CA THR A 457 7.29 -2.14 -15.99
C THR A 457 5.86 -1.68 -16.21
N VAL A 458 4.91 -2.60 -16.40
CA VAL A 458 3.50 -2.23 -16.65
C VAL A 458 2.82 -1.72 -15.38
N LEU A 459 3.17 -2.25 -14.20
CA LEU A 459 2.59 -1.84 -12.93
C LEU A 459 3.02 -0.43 -12.50
N THR A 460 4.21 0.03 -12.91
CA THR A 460 4.67 1.40 -12.63
C THR A 460 4.11 2.44 -13.62
N SER A 461 3.47 2.01 -14.70
CA SER A 461 2.75 2.87 -15.67
C SER A 461 1.40 2.26 -16.06
N PRO A 462 0.48 2.01 -15.08
CA PRO A 462 -0.66 1.13 -15.25
C PRO A 462 -1.76 1.67 -16.17
N TYR A 463 -1.71 2.94 -16.49
CA TYR A 463 -2.70 3.63 -17.35
C TYR A 463 -2.26 3.67 -18.82
N ALA A 464 -0.98 3.42 -19.11
CA ALA A 464 -0.42 3.49 -20.45
C ALA A 464 -0.81 2.24 -21.26
N GLU A 465 -0.75 2.39 -22.60
CA GLU A 465 -0.84 1.25 -23.51
C GLU A 465 0.56 0.65 -23.71
N HIS A 466 0.67 -0.65 -23.49
CA HIS A 466 1.89 -1.44 -23.69
C HIS A 466 1.57 -2.62 -24.61
N PRO A 467 1.55 -2.43 -25.93
CA PRO A 467 1.11 -3.47 -26.89
C PRO A 467 1.88 -4.80 -26.75
N GLU A 468 3.17 -4.73 -26.39
CA GLU A 468 4.03 -5.89 -26.15
C GLU A 468 3.68 -6.66 -24.88
N PHE A 469 2.89 -6.07 -23.98
CA PHE A 469 2.53 -6.61 -22.67
C PHE A 469 1.01 -6.82 -22.48
N GLU A 470 0.24 -6.90 -23.56
CA GLU A 470 -1.22 -7.13 -23.54
C GLU A 470 -1.63 -8.35 -22.70
N ARG A 471 -0.77 -9.35 -22.59
CA ARG A 471 -1.05 -10.54 -21.79
C ARG A 471 -1.32 -10.25 -20.32
N TYR A 472 -0.74 -9.17 -19.75
CA TYR A 472 -0.92 -8.79 -18.35
C TYR A 472 -2.24 -8.06 -18.08
N ALA A 473 -2.95 -7.62 -19.12
CA ALA A 473 -4.27 -7.03 -19.02
C ALA A 473 -5.42 -8.04 -19.09
N LYS A 474 -5.10 -9.32 -19.40
CA LYS A 474 -6.12 -10.37 -19.55
C LYS A 474 -6.77 -10.74 -18.22
N LEU A 475 -8.00 -11.24 -18.33
CA LEU A 475 -8.72 -11.85 -17.22
C LEU A 475 -7.91 -13.04 -16.64
N PRO A 476 -8.02 -13.28 -15.33
CA PRO A 476 -7.32 -14.40 -14.72
C PRO A 476 -7.84 -15.74 -15.25
N PRO A 477 -6.96 -16.73 -15.42
CA PRO A 477 -7.39 -18.08 -15.70
C PRO A 477 -8.12 -18.68 -14.47
N GLU A 478 -8.92 -19.72 -14.68
CA GLU A 478 -9.69 -20.37 -13.62
C GLU A 478 -8.86 -20.78 -12.39
N TRP A 479 -7.64 -21.26 -12.62
CA TRP A 479 -6.73 -21.61 -11.53
C TRP A 479 -6.27 -20.37 -10.75
N GLY A 480 -6.14 -19.23 -11.43
CA GLY A 480 -5.68 -17.97 -10.84
C GLY A 480 -6.69 -17.37 -9.87
N LYS A 481 -7.99 -17.55 -10.14
CA LYS A 481 -9.08 -17.12 -9.24
C LYS A 481 -9.15 -17.94 -7.95
N LYS A 482 -8.54 -19.14 -7.92
CA LYS A 482 -8.57 -20.08 -6.80
C LYS A 482 -7.28 -20.08 -5.97
N LEU A 483 -6.39 -19.13 -6.19
CA LEU A 483 -5.16 -19.02 -5.42
C LEU A 483 -5.47 -18.60 -3.98
N GLU A 484 -5.10 -19.47 -3.04
CA GLU A 484 -5.16 -19.17 -1.61
C GLU A 484 -3.88 -18.50 -1.15
N ILE A 485 -4.01 -17.38 -0.44
CA ILE A 485 -2.89 -16.62 0.09
C ILE A 485 -3.05 -16.50 1.59
N SER A 486 -1.98 -16.82 2.32
CA SER A 486 -1.93 -16.75 3.78
C SER A 486 -0.91 -15.71 4.26
N CYS A 487 -0.95 -15.39 5.56
CA CYS A 487 0.05 -14.53 6.20
C CYS A 487 1.48 -15.09 6.13
N SER A 488 1.65 -16.39 5.89
CA SER A 488 2.93 -17.06 5.65
C SER A 488 3.38 -16.99 4.20
N SER A 489 2.52 -16.49 3.32
CA SER A 489 2.75 -16.43 1.87
C SER A 489 3.65 -15.27 1.48
#